data_536a17de1bd6f65cbd45c3ccbe95e301
#
_entry.id   536a17de1bd6f65cbd45c3ccbe95e301
#
_cell.length_a   1.000
_cell.length_b   1.000
_cell.length_c   1.000
_cell.angle_alpha   90.00
_cell.angle_beta   90.00
_cell.angle_gamma   90.00
#
_symmetry.space_group_name_H-M   'P 1'
#
loop_
_entity.id
_entity.type
_entity.pdbx_description
1 polymer ?
#
loop_
_entity_poly.entity_id
_entity_poly.type
_entity_poly.pdbx_seq_one_letter_code
_entity_poly.pdbx_strand_id
1 'polypeptide(L)'
;AEGVRGDVAFAQSLHETGFFKYGGIVLPTQNNYAGIGALNGNAKGQAATFPDPRTGVRAQIQHLKAYASEEALVNGCVDPRFSLVTRGSAQYAEWLGASDNPNGKGWAVPGKGYGGKIVALLGQIMAFEVPQPSAPSEPEEQEPEFPAYQLEGLETLTEAGVINSPEFWRQKFGEQVTVGELFGILGKLFTKASE
;
A
#
# COMPACT_ATOMS: atom_id res chain seq x y z
N ALA A 1 12.27 0.99 -5.30
CA ALA A 1 12.98 1.66 -6.37
C ALA A 1 13.36 3.10 -6.02
N GLU A 2 12.59 3.79 -5.15
CA GLU A 2 12.89 5.18 -4.71
C GLU A 2 13.67 5.24 -3.37
N GLY A 3 14.07 4.11 -2.79
CA GLY A 3 14.77 4.06 -1.49
C GLY A 3 13.85 4.19 -0.27
N VAL A 4 12.53 4.19 -0.47
CA VAL A 4 11.53 4.20 0.62
C VAL A 4 11.14 2.76 0.97
N ARG A 5 10.99 2.49 2.25
CA ARG A 5 10.52 1.18 2.75
C ARG A 5 9.08 0.92 2.35
N GLY A 6 8.86 -0.18 1.62
CA GLY A 6 7.53 -0.55 1.12
C GLY A 6 6.55 -0.93 2.23
N ASP A 7 7.03 -1.55 3.30
CA ASP A 7 6.23 -1.91 4.47
C ASP A 7 5.69 -0.68 5.23
N VAL A 8 6.48 0.39 5.33
CA VAL A 8 6.02 1.68 5.89
C VAL A 8 4.94 2.29 5.00
N ALA A 9 5.14 2.27 3.67
CA ALA A 9 4.13 2.75 2.73
C ALA A 9 2.83 1.93 2.81
N PHE A 10 2.93 0.61 2.97
CA PHE A 10 1.78 -0.26 3.15
C PHE A 10 1.04 0.03 4.46
N ALA A 11 1.76 0.13 5.58
CA ALA A 11 1.17 0.52 6.86
C ALA A 11 0.44 1.86 6.78
N GLN A 12 1.02 2.84 6.06
CA GLN A 12 0.37 4.12 5.80
C GLN A 12 -0.90 3.95 4.97
N SER A 13 -0.88 3.13 3.91
CA SER A 13 -2.08 2.88 3.09
C SER A 13 -3.22 2.29 3.91
N LEU A 14 -2.94 1.34 4.81
CA LEU A 14 -3.93 0.79 5.72
C LEU A 14 -4.56 1.89 6.59
N HIS A 15 -3.74 2.81 7.11
CA HIS A 15 -4.22 3.92 7.92
C HIS A 15 -5.08 4.90 7.12
N GLU A 16 -4.58 5.35 5.96
CA GLU A 16 -5.21 6.39 5.13
C GLU A 16 -6.53 5.94 4.50
N THR A 17 -6.63 4.67 4.16
CA THR A 17 -7.81 4.10 3.50
C THR A 17 -8.77 3.41 4.45
N GLY A 18 -8.47 3.36 5.75
CA GLY A 18 -9.24 2.59 6.72
C GLY A 18 -9.24 1.10 6.38
N PHE A 19 -8.06 0.50 6.18
CA PHE A 19 -7.91 -0.89 5.74
C PHE A 19 -8.57 -1.15 4.39
N PHE A 20 -8.38 -0.23 3.46
CA PHE A 20 -8.95 -0.24 2.10
C PHE A 20 -10.49 -0.22 2.04
N LYS A 21 -11.16 0.09 3.15
CA LYS A 21 -12.62 0.28 3.18
C LYS A 21 -13.03 1.62 2.60
N TYR A 22 -12.09 2.57 2.56
CA TYR A 22 -12.32 3.94 2.13
C TYR A 22 -13.43 4.63 2.97
N GLY A 23 -14.26 5.48 2.38
CA GLY A 23 -15.36 6.16 3.09
C GLY A 23 -15.13 7.65 3.30
N GLY A 24 -13.90 8.14 3.07
CA GLY A 24 -13.53 9.55 3.10
C GLY A 24 -13.67 10.23 1.74
N ILE A 25 -12.77 11.21 1.49
CA ILE A 25 -12.72 12.02 0.26
C ILE A 25 -12.26 11.16 -0.94
N VAL A 26 -11.34 10.23 -0.72
CA VAL A 26 -10.81 9.34 -1.76
C VAL A 26 -11.78 8.22 -2.05
N LEU A 27 -12.02 7.97 -3.33
CA LEU A 27 -12.82 6.82 -3.81
C LEU A 27 -11.91 5.63 -4.16
N PRO A 28 -12.39 4.39 -4.03
CA PRO A 28 -11.64 3.19 -4.42
C PRO A 28 -11.12 3.24 -5.87
N THR A 29 -11.91 3.82 -6.78
CA THR A 29 -11.61 3.94 -8.21
C THR A 29 -10.49 4.92 -8.55
N GLN A 30 -10.00 5.70 -7.57
CA GLN A 30 -8.97 6.71 -7.82
C GLN A 30 -7.54 6.15 -7.76
N ASN A 31 -7.33 4.87 -7.42
CA ASN A 31 -6.01 4.28 -7.22
C ASN A 31 -5.10 5.12 -6.28
N ASN A 32 -5.72 5.79 -5.31
CA ASN A 32 -5.05 6.68 -4.37
C ASN A 32 -5.07 6.05 -2.97
N TYR A 33 -3.92 5.50 -2.57
CA TYR A 33 -3.80 4.71 -1.35
C TYR A 33 -3.35 5.50 -0.13
N ALA A 34 -3.11 6.79 -0.29
CA ALA A 34 -2.50 7.61 0.73
C ALA A 34 -3.09 9.02 0.86
N GLY A 35 -4.29 9.23 0.32
CA GLY A 35 -4.97 10.51 0.45
C GLY A 35 -4.29 11.68 -0.28
N ILE A 36 -3.46 11.41 -1.30
CA ILE A 36 -2.76 12.47 -2.03
C ILE A 36 -3.78 13.45 -2.63
N GLY A 37 -3.64 14.74 -2.28
CA GLY A 37 -4.56 15.78 -2.74
C GLY A 37 -5.93 15.80 -2.06
N ALA A 38 -6.17 14.97 -1.07
CA ALA A 38 -7.36 15.05 -0.23
C ALA A 38 -7.21 16.21 0.77
N LEU A 39 -7.79 17.34 0.45
CA LEU A 39 -7.72 18.55 1.27
C LEU A 39 -9.01 18.77 2.05
N ASN A 40 -8.93 19.42 3.21
CA ASN A 40 -10.10 19.82 3.97
C ASN A 40 -11.04 20.67 3.10
N GLY A 41 -12.32 20.32 3.08
CA GLY A 41 -13.32 20.98 2.24
C GLY A 41 -13.52 20.37 0.86
N ASN A 42 -12.69 19.41 0.44
CA ASN A 42 -12.93 18.68 -0.81
C ASN A 42 -14.18 17.80 -0.71
N ALA A 43 -14.94 17.74 -1.78
CA ALA A 43 -15.98 16.71 -1.96
C ALA A 43 -15.36 15.34 -2.25
N LYS A 44 -16.15 14.28 -2.12
CA LYS A 44 -15.74 12.94 -2.50
C LYS A 44 -15.27 12.89 -3.96
N GLY A 45 -14.16 12.22 -4.22
CA GLY A 45 -13.57 12.10 -5.54
C GLY A 45 -12.72 13.29 -5.99
N GLN A 46 -12.57 14.34 -5.20
CA GLN A 46 -11.74 15.51 -5.53
C GLN A 46 -10.26 15.38 -5.15
N ALA A 47 -9.84 14.24 -4.64
CA ALA A 47 -8.43 13.92 -4.44
C ALA A 47 -7.74 13.52 -5.77
N ALA A 48 -6.41 13.35 -5.75
CA ALA A 48 -5.68 12.89 -6.92
C ALA A 48 -6.19 11.52 -7.38
N THR A 49 -6.28 11.37 -8.70
CA THR A 49 -6.66 10.10 -9.36
C THR A 49 -5.50 9.63 -10.21
N PHE A 50 -5.17 8.34 -10.12
CA PHE A 50 -4.09 7.73 -10.88
C PHE A 50 -4.64 6.71 -11.89
N PRO A 51 -3.99 6.56 -13.06
CA PRO A 51 -4.51 5.73 -14.14
C PRO A 51 -4.56 4.24 -13.81
N ASP A 52 -3.71 3.80 -12.90
CA ASP A 52 -3.58 2.41 -12.48
C ASP A 52 -3.03 2.32 -11.06
N PRO A 53 -3.19 1.15 -10.38
CA PRO A 53 -2.72 0.93 -9.02
C PRO A 53 -1.20 1.16 -8.85
N ARG A 54 -0.40 0.72 -9.81
CA ARG A 54 1.06 0.85 -9.77
C ARG A 54 1.50 2.32 -9.75
N THR A 55 0.83 3.16 -10.55
CA THR A 55 1.09 4.61 -10.58
C THR A 55 0.67 5.26 -9.27
N GLY A 56 -0.46 4.86 -8.69
CA GLY A 56 -0.90 5.36 -7.38
C GLY A 56 0.07 5.01 -6.26
N VAL A 57 0.54 3.77 -6.20
CA VAL A 57 1.58 3.34 -5.24
C VAL A 57 2.88 4.10 -5.47
N ARG A 58 3.31 4.27 -6.73
CA ARG A 58 4.50 5.06 -7.05
C ARG A 58 4.38 6.51 -6.59
N ALA A 59 3.22 7.14 -6.78
CA ALA A 59 2.99 8.50 -6.30
C ALA A 59 3.13 8.58 -4.77
N GLN A 60 2.57 7.64 -4.03
CA GLN A 60 2.72 7.57 -2.58
C GLN A 60 4.18 7.41 -2.16
N ILE A 61 4.91 6.48 -2.78
CA ILE A 61 6.34 6.26 -2.49
C ILE A 61 7.15 7.53 -2.78
N GLN A 62 6.87 8.22 -3.88
CA GLN A 62 7.54 9.48 -4.22
C GLN A 62 7.21 10.60 -3.22
N HIS A 63 5.98 10.68 -2.78
CA HIS A 63 5.58 11.64 -1.76
C HIS A 63 6.26 11.38 -0.41
N LEU A 64 6.34 10.10 0.02
CA LEU A 64 7.11 9.69 1.21
C LEU A 64 8.60 10.01 1.05
N LYS A 65 9.20 9.78 -0.14
CA LYS A 65 10.58 10.17 -0.42
C LYS A 65 10.77 11.68 -0.30
N ALA A 66 9.79 12.46 -0.74
CA ALA A 66 9.87 13.91 -0.59
C ALA A 66 10.04 14.34 0.87
N TYR A 67 9.30 13.73 1.79
CA TYR A 67 9.45 13.97 3.22
C TYR A 67 10.76 13.41 3.79
N ALA A 68 11.15 12.20 3.38
CA ALA A 68 12.25 11.48 3.98
C ALA A 68 13.65 11.98 3.53
N SER A 69 13.78 12.53 2.30
CA SER A 69 15.08 12.77 1.68
C SER A 69 15.06 13.95 0.70
N GLU A 70 16.21 14.57 0.55
CA GLU A 70 16.48 15.59 -0.48
C GLU A 70 17.00 14.98 -1.79
N GLU A 71 17.30 13.68 -1.82
CA GLU A 71 17.78 12.98 -3.00
C GLU A 71 16.79 13.02 -4.16
N ALA A 72 17.29 13.08 -5.38
CA ALA A 72 16.46 13.03 -6.58
C ALA A 72 15.64 11.74 -6.67
N LEU A 73 14.53 11.80 -7.39
CA LEU A 73 13.76 10.62 -7.74
C LEU A 73 14.56 9.76 -8.75
N VAL A 74 14.44 8.44 -8.62
CA VAL A 74 15.00 7.48 -9.57
C VAL A 74 14.11 7.37 -10.82
N ASN A 75 12.80 7.46 -10.63
CA ASN A 75 11.82 7.34 -11.70
C ASN A 75 11.16 8.69 -11.98
N GLY A 76 10.56 8.83 -13.17
CA GLY A 76 9.76 10.01 -13.51
C GLY A 76 8.70 10.30 -12.44
N CYS A 77 8.57 11.57 -12.06
CA CYS A 77 7.63 12.00 -11.04
C CYS A 77 6.19 11.79 -11.51
N VAL A 78 5.39 11.10 -10.70
CA VAL A 78 3.95 10.91 -10.90
C VAL A 78 3.13 11.46 -9.73
N ASP A 79 3.80 11.90 -8.66
CA ASP A 79 3.15 12.56 -7.54
C ASP A 79 2.87 14.02 -7.86
N PRO A 80 1.60 14.44 -7.98
CA PRO A 80 1.25 15.83 -8.33
C PRO A 80 1.57 16.83 -7.21
N ARG A 81 1.91 16.35 -6.03
CA ARG A 81 2.20 17.19 -4.87
C ARG A 81 3.66 17.14 -4.42
N PHE A 82 4.52 16.44 -5.15
CA PHE A 82 5.93 16.24 -4.81
C PHE A 82 6.67 17.56 -4.53
N SER A 83 6.48 18.53 -5.42
CA SER A 83 7.12 19.85 -5.31
C SER A 83 6.59 20.74 -4.19
N LEU A 84 5.46 20.39 -3.58
CA LEU A 84 4.86 21.14 -2.48
C LEU A 84 5.40 20.71 -1.12
N VAL A 85 6.13 19.62 -1.06
CA VAL A 85 6.72 19.09 0.17
C VAL A 85 8.04 19.82 0.48
N THR A 86 8.22 20.24 1.73
CA THR A 86 9.54 20.64 2.23
C THR A 86 10.41 19.40 2.29
N ARG A 87 11.36 19.28 1.35
CA ARG A 87 12.18 18.08 1.18
C ARG A 87 12.99 17.75 2.43
N GLY A 88 13.11 16.44 2.74
CA GLY A 88 13.89 15.96 3.90
C GLY A 88 13.32 16.34 5.26
N SER A 89 12.11 16.88 5.33
CA SER A 89 11.54 17.42 6.56
C SER A 89 11.04 16.36 7.56
N ALA A 90 10.84 15.10 7.14
CA ALA A 90 10.40 14.00 8.00
C ALA A 90 11.16 12.71 7.68
N GLN A 91 12.38 12.59 8.21
CA GLN A 91 13.25 11.43 8.00
C GLN A 91 12.81 10.19 8.80
N TYR A 92 11.99 10.38 9.82
CA TYR A 92 11.40 9.31 10.62
C TYR A 92 9.90 9.24 10.38
N ALA A 93 9.34 8.03 10.41
CA ALA A 93 7.92 7.83 10.22
C ALA A 93 7.06 8.58 11.25
N GLU A 94 7.56 8.70 12.48
CA GLU A 94 6.93 9.44 13.57
C GLU A 94 6.77 10.94 13.25
N TRP A 95 7.65 11.49 12.42
CA TRP A 95 7.61 12.91 12.01
C TRP A 95 6.65 13.20 10.86
N LEU A 96 5.95 12.19 10.34
CA LEU A 96 4.92 12.40 9.33
C LEU A 96 3.67 13.13 9.87
N GLY A 97 3.49 13.20 11.19
CA GLY A 97 2.54 14.12 11.82
C GLY A 97 3.19 15.48 12.09
N ALA A 98 2.64 16.58 11.57
CA ALA A 98 3.23 17.90 11.74
C ALA A 98 3.38 18.31 13.21
N SER A 99 2.43 17.94 14.08
CA SER A 99 2.49 18.20 15.52
C SER A 99 3.59 17.42 16.26
N ASP A 100 4.06 16.33 15.68
CA ASP A 100 5.08 15.45 16.28
C ASP A 100 6.47 15.69 15.66
N ASN A 101 6.51 16.48 14.59
CA ASN A 101 7.73 16.83 13.88
C ASN A 101 8.39 18.08 14.52
N PRO A 102 9.69 18.04 14.84
CA PRO A 102 10.39 19.19 15.43
C PRO A 102 10.30 20.47 14.60
N ASN A 103 10.15 20.36 13.29
CA ASN A 103 10.07 21.48 12.36
C ASN A 103 8.61 21.87 12.00
N GLY A 104 7.62 21.23 12.62
CA GLY A 104 6.20 21.47 12.33
C GLY A 104 5.78 21.12 10.91
N LYS A 105 6.53 20.28 10.21
CA LYS A 105 6.27 19.83 8.84
C LYS A 105 5.88 18.37 8.84
N GLY A 106 4.94 17.97 8.03
CA GLY A 106 4.54 16.56 7.98
C GLY A 106 3.47 16.30 6.93
N TRP A 107 3.20 15.04 6.70
CA TRP A 107 2.14 14.57 5.81
C TRP A 107 0.76 14.97 6.32
N ALA A 108 0.49 14.69 7.59
CA ALA A 108 -0.77 15.02 8.24
C ALA A 108 -0.66 16.31 9.06
N VAL A 109 -1.64 17.22 8.90
CA VAL A 109 -1.70 18.50 9.61
C VAL A 109 -3.08 18.63 10.27
N PRO A 110 -3.18 18.82 11.59
CA PRO A 110 -2.10 18.87 12.61
C PRO A 110 -1.40 17.52 12.86
N GLY A 111 -2.07 16.39 12.60
CA GLY A 111 -1.49 15.06 12.54
C GLY A 111 -0.88 14.52 13.83
N LYS A 112 -1.30 14.96 15.01
CA LYS A 112 -0.78 14.45 16.29
C LYS A 112 -0.95 12.94 16.38
N GLY A 113 0.14 12.21 16.64
CA GLY A 113 0.16 10.75 16.74
C GLY A 113 0.04 10.03 15.39
N TYR A 114 0.02 10.74 14.26
CA TYR A 114 -0.16 10.14 12.94
C TYR A 114 0.95 9.12 12.62
N GLY A 115 2.19 9.54 12.73
CA GLY A 115 3.34 8.66 12.47
C GLY A 115 3.41 7.48 13.44
N GLY A 116 3.08 7.70 14.72
CA GLY A 116 3.00 6.63 15.71
C GLY A 116 1.98 5.53 15.36
N LYS A 117 0.84 5.90 14.76
CA LYS A 117 -0.14 4.91 14.26
C LYS A 117 0.42 4.07 13.11
N ILE A 118 1.15 4.69 12.19
CA ILE A 118 1.82 3.99 11.09
C ILE A 118 2.85 3.00 11.64
N VAL A 119 3.68 3.43 12.59
CA VAL A 119 4.68 2.57 13.23
C VAL A 119 4.02 1.41 14.00
N ALA A 120 2.91 1.66 14.68
CA ALA A 120 2.14 0.60 15.36
C ALA A 120 1.57 -0.44 14.36
N LEU A 121 1.01 0.01 13.22
CA LEU A 121 0.56 -0.88 12.15
C LEU A 121 1.73 -1.65 11.53
N LEU A 122 2.85 -0.99 11.31
CA LEU A 122 4.07 -1.64 10.84
C LEU A 122 4.50 -2.76 11.80
N GLY A 123 4.48 -2.51 13.11
CA GLY A 123 4.75 -3.52 14.12
C GLY A 123 3.82 -4.74 14.02
N GLN A 124 2.52 -4.52 13.77
CA GLN A 124 1.57 -5.61 13.54
C GLN A 124 1.86 -6.39 12.26
N ILE A 125 2.20 -5.70 11.16
CA ILE A 125 2.58 -6.33 9.89
C ILE A 125 3.83 -7.18 10.08
N MET A 126 4.84 -6.67 10.78
CA MET A 126 6.10 -7.38 11.03
C MET A 126 5.95 -8.56 11.99
N ALA A 127 5.00 -8.49 12.91
CA ALA A 127 4.69 -9.57 13.84
C ALA A 127 3.76 -10.64 13.23
N PHE A 128 3.22 -10.38 12.03
CA PHE A 128 2.38 -11.35 11.34
C PHE A 128 3.25 -12.51 10.84
N GLU A 129 3.17 -13.62 11.53
CA GLU A 129 3.78 -14.86 11.08
C GLU A 129 2.93 -15.44 9.95
N VAL A 130 3.47 -15.42 8.74
CA VAL A 130 2.89 -16.22 7.65
C VAL A 130 2.98 -17.67 8.11
N PRO A 131 1.86 -18.42 8.19
CA PRO A 131 1.90 -19.83 8.56
C PRO A 131 2.91 -20.55 7.65
N GLN A 132 4.01 -21.00 8.22
CA GLN A 132 4.98 -21.79 7.49
C GLN A 132 4.32 -23.13 7.16
N PRO A 133 4.38 -23.59 5.90
CA PRO A 133 4.00 -24.97 5.60
C PRO A 133 4.85 -25.88 6.49
N SER A 134 4.22 -26.81 7.20
CA SER A 134 4.95 -27.86 7.95
C SER A 134 5.96 -28.53 7.02
N ALA A 135 7.21 -28.70 7.49
CA ALA A 135 8.29 -29.27 6.71
C ALA A 135 7.87 -30.61 6.06
N PRO A 136 8.20 -30.85 4.78
CA PRO A 136 7.79 -32.05 4.07
C PRO A 136 8.52 -33.27 4.60
N SER A 137 7.81 -34.36 4.85
CA SER A 137 8.36 -35.71 4.82
C SER A 137 8.71 -36.08 3.37
N GLU A 138 9.85 -36.81 3.17
CA GLU A 138 10.51 -37.11 1.89
C GLU A 138 9.61 -37.51 0.70
N PRO A 139 10.11 -37.32 -0.57
CA PRO A 139 9.25 -37.06 -1.71
C PRO A 139 8.66 -38.31 -2.34
N GLU A 140 7.34 -38.40 -2.39
CA GLU A 140 6.65 -38.98 -3.54
C GLU A 140 6.49 -37.86 -4.59
N GLU A 141 6.80 -38.15 -5.86
CA GLU A 141 6.54 -37.25 -7.01
C GLU A 141 5.02 -37.00 -7.13
N GLN A 142 4.51 -36.09 -6.30
CA GLN A 142 3.17 -35.55 -6.44
C GLN A 142 3.31 -34.08 -6.89
N GLU A 143 2.46 -33.67 -7.82
CA GLU A 143 2.33 -32.25 -8.16
C GLU A 143 2.26 -31.41 -6.88
N PRO A 144 2.92 -30.24 -6.82
CA PRO A 144 3.01 -29.45 -5.59
C PRO A 144 1.60 -29.16 -5.06
N GLU A 145 1.25 -29.83 -3.99
CA GLU A 145 -0.03 -29.66 -3.31
C GLU A 145 0.07 -28.36 -2.50
N PHE A 146 -0.49 -27.32 -3.04
CA PHE A 146 -0.53 -26.02 -2.37
C PHE A 146 -1.46 -26.08 -1.16
N PRO A 147 -1.13 -25.37 -0.07
CA PRO A 147 -2.01 -25.26 1.10
C PRO A 147 -3.44 -24.90 0.71
N ALA A 148 -4.42 -25.58 1.30
CA ALA A 148 -5.83 -25.42 0.95
C ALA A 148 -6.29 -23.95 0.95
N TYR A 149 -5.80 -23.12 1.87
CA TYR A 149 -6.14 -21.71 1.93
C TYR A 149 -5.68 -20.90 0.71
N GLN A 150 -4.60 -21.32 0.04
CA GLN A 150 -4.11 -20.64 -1.17
C GLN A 150 -5.01 -20.98 -2.36
N LEU A 151 -5.42 -22.22 -2.47
CA LEU A 151 -6.35 -22.67 -3.52
C LEU A 151 -7.74 -22.06 -3.34
N GLU A 152 -8.24 -22.03 -2.12
CA GLU A 152 -9.53 -21.42 -1.76
C GLU A 152 -9.50 -19.89 -2.01
N GLY A 153 -8.40 -19.24 -1.66
CA GLY A 153 -8.18 -17.82 -1.95
C GLY A 153 -8.13 -17.54 -3.46
N LEU A 154 -7.46 -18.40 -4.24
CA LEU A 154 -7.39 -18.29 -5.69
C LEU A 154 -8.76 -18.44 -6.33
N GLU A 155 -9.55 -19.43 -5.91
CA GLU A 155 -10.91 -19.68 -6.37
C GLU A 155 -11.82 -18.48 -6.05
N THR A 156 -11.81 -18.03 -4.79
CA THR A 156 -12.58 -16.85 -4.35
C THR A 156 -12.26 -15.60 -5.18
N LEU A 157 -10.99 -15.32 -5.45
CA LEU A 157 -10.57 -14.17 -6.24
C LEU A 157 -10.94 -14.30 -7.71
N THR A 158 -10.95 -15.54 -8.23
CA THR A 158 -11.37 -15.85 -9.61
C THR A 158 -12.87 -15.68 -9.76
N GLU A 159 -13.66 -16.25 -8.88
CA GLU A 159 -15.13 -16.13 -8.88
C GLU A 159 -15.57 -14.67 -8.69
N ALA A 160 -14.88 -13.94 -7.83
CA ALA A 160 -15.09 -12.52 -7.68
C ALA A 160 -14.62 -11.71 -8.91
N GLY A 161 -14.00 -12.34 -9.92
CA GLY A 161 -13.45 -11.69 -11.12
C GLY A 161 -12.39 -10.64 -10.82
N VAL A 162 -11.69 -10.78 -9.72
CA VAL A 162 -10.53 -9.94 -9.34
C VAL A 162 -9.31 -10.37 -10.12
N ILE A 163 -9.18 -11.67 -10.39
CA ILE A 163 -8.15 -12.27 -11.22
C ILE A 163 -8.77 -13.03 -12.40
N ASN A 164 -8.12 -12.97 -13.56
CA ASN A 164 -8.65 -13.54 -14.80
C ASN A 164 -7.84 -14.74 -15.33
N SER A 165 -6.73 -15.08 -14.66
CA SER A 165 -5.81 -16.13 -15.09
C SER A 165 -5.37 -16.94 -13.88
N PRO A 166 -6.23 -17.83 -13.34
CA PRO A 166 -5.94 -18.60 -12.15
C PRO A 166 -4.68 -19.48 -12.30
N GLU A 167 -4.43 -20.03 -13.50
CA GLU A 167 -3.26 -20.85 -13.80
C GLU A 167 -1.94 -20.06 -13.65
N PHE A 168 -1.92 -18.81 -14.10
CA PHE A 168 -0.76 -17.93 -13.93
C PHE A 168 -0.45 -17.69 -12.45
N TRP A 169 -1.49 -17.41 -11.65
CA TRP A 169 -1.32 -17.17 -10.23
C TRP A 169 -0.97 -18.43 -9.45
N ARG A 170 -1.50 -19.59 -9.86
CA ARG A 170 -1.14 -20.88 -9.29
C ARG A 170 0.35 -21.21 -9.47
N GLN A 171 0.92 -20.89 -10.63
CA GLN A 171 2.36 -21.06 -10.88
C GLN A 171 3.22 -20.15 -10.03
N LYS A 172 2.66 -19.05 -9.51
CA LYS A 172 3.37 -18.08 -8.66
C LYS A 172 3.23 -18.35 -7.16
N PHE A 173 2.53 -19.39 -6.78
CA PHE A 173 2.48 -19.80 -5.38
C PHE A 173 3.90 -20.14 -4.88
N GLY A 174 4.31 -19.52 -3.74
CA GLY A 174 5.67 -19.65 -3.22
C GLY A 174 6.67 -18.61 -3.75
N GLU A 175 6.34 -17.81 -4.78
CA GLU A 175 7.14 -16.67 -5.19
C GLU A 175 6.84 -15.44 -4.30
N GLN A 176 7.82 -14.53 -4.20
CA GLN A 176 7.60 -13.25 -3.53
C GLN A 176 6.72 -12.36 -4.39
N VAL A 177 5.56 -12.02 -3.86
CA VAL A 177 4.66 -11.02 -4.49
C VAL A 177 5.29 -9.64 -4.36
N THR A 178 5.40 -8.93 -5.48
CA THR A 178 5.84 -7.53 -5.44
C THR A 178 4.78 -6.65 -4.79
N VAL A 179 5.21 -5.56 -4.17
CA VAL A 179 4.29 -4.57 -3.57
C VAL A 179 3.28 -4.06 -4.60
N GLY A 180 3.69 -3.89 -5.86
CA GLY A 180 2.82 -3.47 -6.95
C GLY A 180 1.74 -4.49 -7.29
N GLU A 181 2.08 -5.77 -7.34
CA GLU A 181 1.13 -6.87 -7.57
C GLU A 181 0.12 -6.97 -6.42
N LEU A 182 0.60 -6.90 -5.17
CA LEU A 182 -0.26 -6.91 -3.99
C LEU A 182 -1.27 -5.77 -4.02
N PHE A 183 -0.83 -4.54 -4.25
CA PHE A 183 -1.73 -3.38 -4.34
C PHE A 183 -2.69 -3.48 -5.53
N GLY A 184 -2.24 -4.06 -6.65
CA GLY A 184 -3.09 -4.31 -7.81
C GLY A 184 -4.25 -5.25 -7.51
N ILE A 185 -3.97 -6.36 -6.82
CA ILE A 185 -4.99 -7.35 -6.40
C ILE A 185 -5.95 -6.71 -5.40
N LEU A 186 -5.40 -6.11 -4.33
CA LEU A 186 -6.21 -5.47 -3.28
C LEU A 186 -7.09 -4.36 -3.85
N GLY A 187 -6.57 -3.52 -4.74
CA GLY A 187 -7.33 -2.46 -5.39
C GLY A 187 -8.57 -2.98 -6.13
N LYS A 188 -8.40 -4.03 -6.94
CA LYS A 188 -9.52 -4.68 -7.65
C LYS A 188 -10.55 -5.30 -6.70
N LEU A 189 -10.09 -5.93 -5.63
CA LEU A 189 -10.95 -6.57 -4.63
C LEU A 189 -11.87 -5.55 -3.98
N PHE A 190 -11.34 -4.37 -3.61
CA PHE A 190 -12.12 -3.33 -2.96
C PHE A 190 -13.03 -2.56 -3.91
N THR A 191 -12.67 -2.43 -5.20
CA THR A 191 -13.58 -1.87 -6.20
C THR A 191 -14.84 -2.73 -6.33
N LYS A 192 -14.67 -4.06 -6.42
CA LYS A 192 -15.79 -4.99 -6.53
C LYS A 192 -16.66 -5.13 -5.27
N ALA A 193 -16.06 -5.02 -4.09
CA ALA A 193 -16.80 -5.05 -2.82
C ALA A 193 -17.65 -3.78 -2.60
N SER A 194 -17.51 -2.76 -3.45
CA SER A 194 -18.22 -1.48 -3.39
C SER A 194 -19.31 -1.34 -4.45
N GLU A 195 -19.43 -2.31 -5.36
CA GLU A 195 -20.53 -2.46 -6.33
C GLU A 195 -21.68 -3.28 -5.71
#